data_1cdecd57337ecf7239ec040f9427e7a9
#
_entry.id   1cdecd57337ecf7239ec040f9427e7a9
#
_cell.length_a   1.000
_cell.length_b   1.000
_cell.length_c   1.000
_cell.angle_alpha   90.00
_cell.angle_beta   90.00
_cell.angle_gamma   90.00
#
_symmetry.space_group_name_H-M   'P 1'
#
loop_
_entity.id
_entity.type
_entity.pdbx_description
1 polymer ?
#
loop_
_entity_poly.entity_id
_entity_poly.type
_entity_poly.pdbx_seq_one_letter_code
_entity_poly.pdbx_strand_id
1 'polypeptide(L)'
;MQSTFKNLLYVLRHYKLATVTNLLGLSFAFLLFMLISIHVGHEYSFDASLLNRERIFQLENKRDDGIWEANFARPQLERFIAASPYIEAAAITNNLVYSSVRFGISASEGPDARSYMEQVERITPGYTKVFGFELVAGDTDCLKRPEGTLIPESMARKLFGEENPIGKPVYLSEFAGAEGSIIYGLSFEPAYIVGGVFRDFPENTRVKNALYIPIMEKEMMENWHTGLYYCYLLMSTSESASVTTETYMADSRAFLKSFTIEDMRLRPLSDLYFGQPVRADAAPIGNKLRTNMLFFIAILIIGIALVNYINLSIALAPIRTKSITIQKVLGSSDATLRKYLVLESLGISVVAFFLALLFLLFLNNVQWVTNMVGHPLNLYANWKIPAYTFFLVAGGGILAGLYPAFYITSFPPVMALNKSFTLSDRAKNCLLYT
;
A
#
# COMPACT_ATOMS: atom_id res chain seq x y z
N MET A 1 29.67 -22.92 21.15
CA MET A 1 28.25 -22.92 20.88
C MET A 1 27.35 -23.55 21.94
N GLN A 2 27.62 -24.78 22.42
CA GLN A 2 26.78 -25.38 23.47
C GLN A 2 26.77 -24.62 24.81
N SER A 3 27.84 -23.95 25.19
CA SER A 3 27.94 -23.13 26.41
C SER A 3 27.09 -21.85 26.33
N THR A 4 27.02 -21.20 25.16
CA THR A 4 26.25 -19.96 24.95
C THR A 4 24.76 -20.22 25.06
N PHE A 5 24.28 -21.33 24.49
CA PHE A 5 22.86 -21.70 24.54
C PHE A 5 22.43 -22.13 25.97
N LYS A 6 23.28 -22.82 26.69
CA LYS A 6 23.03 -23.15 28.11
C LYS A 6 22.98 -21.91 29.00
N ASN A 7 23.84 -20.91 28.77
CA ASN A 7 23.81 -19.64 29.50
C ASN A 7 22.57 -18.81 29.19
N LEU A 8 22.15 -18.77 27.92
CA LEU A 8 20.90 -18.13 27.52
C LEU A 8 19.71 -18.77 28.26
N LEU A 9 19.61 -20.09 28.25
CA LEU A 9 18.59 -20.85 28.98
C LEU A 9 18.62 -20.62 30.49
N TYR A 10 19.82 -20.47 31.08
CA TYR A 10 19.96 -20.17 32.49
C TYR A 10 19.43 -18.78 32.86
N VAL A 11 19.75 -17.74 32.05
CA VAL A 11 19.26 -16.38 32.25
C VAL A 11 17.74 -16.34 32.07
N LEU A 12 17.22 -17.01 31.04
CA LEU A 12 15.76 -17.15 30.78
C LEU A 12 15.04 -17.81 31.96
N ARG A 13 15.68 -18.79 32.65
CA ARG A 13 15.07 -19.50 33.79
C ARG A 13 15.16 -18.71 35.11
N HIS A 14 16.19 -17.91 35.35
CA HIS A 14 16.38 -17.20 36.60
C HIS A 14 15.72 -15.84 36.65
N TYR A 15 15.63 -15.13 35.49
CA TYR A 15 15.04 -13.78 35.38
C TYR A 15 13.87 -13.78 34.43
N LYS A 16 12.95 -14.71 34.64
CA LYS A 16 11.81 -14.97 33.76
C LYS A 16 11.05 -13.69 33.42
N LEU A 17 10.67 -12.90 34.43
CA LEU A 17 9.83 -11.71 34.21
C LEU A 17 10.54 -10.68 33.34
N ALA A 18 11.75 -10.28 33.68
CA ALA A 18 12.51 -9.26 32.94
C ALA A 18 12.80 -9.70 31.49
N THR A 19 13.20 -10.97 31.31
CA THR A 19 13.49 -11.49 29.97
C THR A 19 12.22 -11.60 29.11
N VAL A 20 11.12 -12.09 29.70
CA VAL A 20 9.82 -12.20 28.98
C VAL A 20 9.30 -10.81 28.62
N THR A 21 9.32 -9.85 29.55
CA THR A 21 8.89 -8.48 29.28
C THR A 21 9.71 -7.84 28.16
N ASN A 22 11.03 -8.04 28.18
CA ASN A 22 11.92 -7.51 27.15
C ASN A 22 11.68 -8.16 25.77
N LEU A 23 11.55 -9.50 25.76
CA LEU A 23 11.27 -10.25 24.55
C LEU A 23 9.92 -9.83 23.93
N LEU A 24 8.88 -9.72 24.75
CA LEU A 24 7.57 -9.27 24.29
C LEU A 24 7.61 -7.81 23.80
N GLY A 25 8.26 -6.92 24.55
CA GLY A 25 8.41 -5.52 24.16
C GLY A 25 9.09 -5.34 22.80
N LEU A 26 10.21 -6.06 22.57
CA LEU A 26 10.88 -6.09 21.27
C LEU A 26 9.99 -6.71 20.19
N SER A 27 9.30 -7.83 20.50
CA SER A 27 8.42 -8.49 19.53
C SER A 27 7.27 -7.58 19.07
N PHE A 28 6.65 -6.86 20.00
CA PHE A 28 5.59 -5.89 19.66
C PHE A 28 6.13 -4.71 18.85
N ALA A 29 7.32 -4.19 19.19
CA ALA A 29 7.93 -3.11 18.43
C ALA A 29 8.25 -3.54 16.98
N PHE A 30 8.77 -4.73 16.78
CA PHE A 30 9.06 -5.27 15.46
C PHE A 30 7.79 -5.58 14.67
N LEU A 31 6.74 -6.07 15.34
CA LEU A 31 5.43 -6.29 14.75
C LEU A 31 4.82 -4.97 14.24
N LEU A 32 4.77 -3.94 15.09
CA LEU A 32 4.26 -2.62 14.72
C LEU A 32 5.07 -2.01 13.58
N PHE A 33 6.39 -2.13 13.61
CA PHE A 33 7.25 -1.66 12.52
C PHE A 33 6.93 -2.36 11.21
N MET A 34 6.75 -3.69 11.21
CA MET A 34 6.38 -4.44 10.01
C MET A 34 5.00 -4.03 9.49
N LEU A 35 4.00 -3.90 10.37
CA LEU A 35 2.65 -3.46 9.98
C LEU A 35 2.66 -2.07 9.33
N ILE A 36 3.32 -1.10 9.97
CA ILE A 36 3.43 0.25 9.42
C ILE A 36 4.23 0.23 8.12
N SER A 37 5.31 -0.54 8.03
CA SER A 37 6.12 -0.63 6.80
C SER A 37 5.36 -1.27 5.65
N ILE A 38 4.49 -2.26 5.90
CA ILE A 38 3.59 -2.84 4.89
C ILE A 38 2.62 -1.77 4.38
N HIS A 39 1.99 -1.02 5.28
CA HIS A 39 1.08 0.07 4.91
C HIS A 39 1.80 1.17 4.12
N VAL A 40 2.95 1.64 4.60
CA VAL A 40 3.77 2.64 3.89
C VAL A 40 4.22 2.13 2.52
N GLY A 41 4.63 0.87 2.43
CA GLY A 41 4.99 0.23 1.16
C GLY A 41 3.82 0.17 0.18
N HIS A 42 2.62 -0.14 0.66
CA HIS A 42 1.38 -0.13 -0.12
C HIS A 42 1.07 1.27 -0.68
N GLU A 43 1.15 2.31 0.16
CA GLU A 43 0.94 3.70 -0.23
C GLU A 43 1.95 4.17 -1.30
N TYR A 44 3.25 3.90 -1.11
CA TYR A 44 4.29 4.31 -2.06
C TYR A 44 4.32 3.50 -3.37
N SER A 45 3.75 2.29 -3.36
CA SER A 45 3.64 1.45 -4.54
C SER A 45 2.32 1.62 -5.29
N PHE A 46 1.52 2.65 -4.96
CA PHE A 46 0.26 2.91 -5.65
C PHE A 46 0.51 3.15 -7.15
N ASP A 47 -0.29 2.51 -8.00
CA ASP A 47 -0.14 2.48 -9.47
C ASP A 47 1.20 1.92 -9.99
N ALA A 48 2.08 1.38 -9.14
CA ALA A 48 3.37 0.85 -9.58
C ALA A 48 3.27 -0.42 -10.45
N SER A 49 2.15 -1.12 -10.41
CA SER A 49 1.87 -2.30 -11.23
C SER A 49 1.53 -1.98 -12.68
N LEU A 50 1.18 -0.74 -12.99
CA LEU A 50 0.78 -0.32 -14.34
C LEU A 50 2.00 -0.20 -15.25
N LEU A 51 1.98 -0.94 -16.35
CA LEU A 51 3.13 -1.15 -17.24
C LEU A 51 3.71 0.15 -17.81
N ASN A 52 2.84 1.09 -18.19
CA ASN A 52 3.21 2.35 -18.86
C ASN A 52 3.05 3.58 -17.95
N ARG A 53 3.11 3.42 -16.62
CA ARG A 53 2.77 4.49 -15.67
C ARG A 53 3.50 5.83 -15.91
N GLU A 54 4.73 5.78 -16.42
CA GLU A 54 5.54 6.97 -16.70
C GLU A 54 5.10 7.75 -17.95
N ARG A 55 4.33 7.09 -18.83
CA ARG A 55 3.79 7.64 -20.06
C ARG A 55 2.29 7.90 -20.02
N ILE A 56 1.64 7.58 -18.88
CA ILE A 56 0.22 7.83 -18.65
C ILE A 56 0.08 9.18 -17.94
N PHE A 57 -0.81 10.00 -18.48
CA PHE A 57 -1.11 11.33 -17.96
C PHE A 57 -2.60 11.51 -17.82
N GLN A 58 -3.04 12.21 -16.76
CA GLN A 58 -4.41 12.68 -16.62
C GLN A 58 -4.54 14.07 -17.22
N LEU A 59 -5.55 14.30 -18.05
CA LEU A 59 -5.87 15.61 -18.55
C LEU A 59 -6.65 16.40 -17.50
N GLU A 60 -6.21 17.61 -17.22
CA GLU A 60 -6.83 18.53 -16.27
C GLU A 60 -6.99 19.91 -16.91
N ASN A 61 -8.05 20.62 -16.52
CA ASN A 61 -8.28 22.01 -16.92
C ASN A 61 -8.39 22.91 -15.70
N LYS A 62 -8.05 24.17 -15.88
CA LYS A 62 -8.19 25.22 -14.87
C LYS A 62 -9.27 26.16 -15.31
N ARG A 63 -10.28 26.32 -14.46
CA ARG A 63 -11.38 27.25 -14.70
C ARG A 63 -11.01 28.68 -14.30
N ASP A 64 -11.87 29.64 -14.69
CA ASP A 64 -11.78 31.07 -14.35
C ASP A 64 -11.83 31.33 -12.82
N ASP A 65 -12.35 30.40 -12.02
CA ASP A 65 -12.27 30.41 -10.55
C ASP A 65 -10.88 30.03 -10.00
N GLY A 66 -9.93 29.71 -10.86
CA GLY A 66 -8.57 29.30 -10.53
C GLY A 66 -8.43 27.85 -10.04
N ILE A 67 -9.51 27.06 -10.07
CA ILE A 67 -9.54 25.68 -9.57
C ILE A 67 -9.24 24.70 -10.71
N TRP A 68 -8.36 23.74 -10.42
CA TRP A 68 -8.09 22.64 -11.31
C TRP A 68 -9.17 21.56 -11.19
N GLU A 69 -9.64 21.06 -12.31
CA GLU A 69 -10.59 19.96 -12.38
C GLU A 69 -10.23 18.96 -13.49
N ALA A 70 -10.68 17.71 -13.34
CA ALA A 70 -10.35 16.62 -14.24
C ALA A 70 -11.53 16.21 -15.14
N ASN A 71 -12.65 16.93 -15.09
CA ASN A 71 -13.85 16.59 -15.85
C ASN A 71 -13.98 17.43 -17.12
N PHE A 72 -14.43 16.76 -18.17
CA PHE A 72 -14.63 17.32 -19.50
C PHE A 72 -15.93 16.85 -20.12
N ALA A 73 -16.43 17.63 -21.08
CA ALA A 73 -17.43 17.13 -22.02
C ALA A 73 -16.76 16.21 -23.06
N ARG A 74 -17.48 15.21 -23.53
CA ARG A 74 -16.96 14.23 -24.49
C ARG A 74 -16.39 14.87 -25.76
N PRO A 75 -17.07 15.81 -26.43
CA PRO A 75 -16.52 16.44 -27.63
C PRO A 75 -15.26 17.28 -27.40
N GLN A 76 -15.09 17.84 -26.19
CA GLN A 76 -13.86 18.57 -25.83
C GLN A 76 -12.66 17.62 -25.79
N LEU A 77 -12.86 16.41 -25.23
CA LEU A 77 -11.83 15.36 -25.16
C LEU A 77 -11.44 14.86 -26.54
N GLU A 78 -12.43 14.57 -27.40
CA GLU A 78 -12.19 14.09 -28.76
C GLU A 78 -11.43 15.12 -29.59
N ARG A 79 -11.75 16.41 -29.44
CA ARG A 79 -11.03 17.50 -30.09
C ARG A 79 -9.57 17.57 -29.61
N PHE A 80 -9.33 17.45 -28.30
CA PHE A 80 -7.98 17.43 -27.73
C PHE A 80 -7.17 16.25 -28.23
N ILE A 81 -7.77 15.05 -28.20
CA ILE A 81 -7.10 13.81 -28.64
C ILE A 81 -6.74 13.88 -30.14
N ALA A 82 -7.65 14.41 -30.98
CA ALA A 82 -7.41 14.53 -32.42
C ALA A 82 -6.34 15.58 -32.77
N ALA A 83 -6.06 16.54 -31.89
CA ALA A 83 -5.13 17.62 -32.15
C ALA A 83 -3.65 17.23 -31.97
N SER A 84 -3.34 16.08 -31.36
CA SER A 84 -1.95 15.70 -31.07
C SER A 84 -1.60 14.32 -31.63
N PRO A 85 -0.55 14.23 -32.45
CA PRO A 85 -0.02 12.96 -32.96
C PRO A 85 0.75 12.15 -31.92
N TYR A 86 1.06 12.74 -30.76
CA TYR A 86 1.83 12.10 -29.69
C TYR A 86 0.96 11.25 -28.75
N ILE A 87 -0.35 11.24 -28.94
CA ILE A 87 -1.30 10.45 -28.15
C ILE A 87 -1.47 9.08 -28.80
N GLU A 88 -0.94 8.04 -28.17
CA GLU A 88 -1.04 6.66 -28.66
C GLU A 88 -2.39 6.01 -28.34
N ALA A 89 -2.99 6.36 -27.19
CA ALA A 89 -4.30 5.91 -26.78
C ALA A 89 -4.92 6.86 -25.75
N ALA A 90 -6.24 6.88 -25.69
CA ALA A 90 -7.01 7.65 -24.74
C ALA A 90 -7.96 6.74 -23.97
N ALA A 91 -7.91 6.81 -22.66
CA ALA A 91 -8.81 6.16 -21.72
C ALA A 91 -9.82 7.19 -21.22
N ILE A 92 -11.05 7.11 -21.68
CA ILE A 92 -12.13 7.96 -21.19
C ILE A 92 -13.06 7.11 -20.35
N THR A 93 -13.40 7.61 -19.17
CA THR A 93 -14.33 6.97 -18.24
C THR A 93 -15.31 7.99 -17.69
N ASN A 94 -16.48 7.53 -17.33
CA ASN A 94 -17.49 8.32 -16.63
C ASN A 94 -17.57 7.86 -15.19
N ASN A 95 -16.98 8.65 -14.29
CA ASN A 95 -16.77 8.23 -12.89
C ASN A 95 -17.63 9.00 -11.86
N LEU A 96 -18.45 9.96 -12.28
CA LEU A 96 -19.09 10.88 -11.34
C LEU A 96 -20.11 10.24 -10.39
N VAL A 97 -20.69 9.12 -10.75
CA VAL A 97 -21.77 8.51 -9.96
C VAL A 97 -21.46 7.08 -9.52
N TYR A 98 -20.58 6.40 -10.23
CA TYR A 98 -20.44 4.93 -10.14
C TYR A 98 -19.29 4.42 -9.30
N SER A 99 -18.26 5.21 -9.01
CA SER A 99 -17.12 4.78 -8.23
C SER A 99 -17.48 4.37 -6.80
N SER A 100 -18.61 4.82 -6.28
CA SER A 100 -19.15 4.47 -4.97
C SER A 100 -20.39 3.57 -5.03
N VAL A 101 -20.98 3.38 -6.20
CA VAL A 101 -22.21 2.58 -6.38
C VAL A 101 -21.85 1.14 -6.71
N ARG A 102 -22.47 0.21 -6.00
CA ARG A 102 -22.38 -1.22 -6.29
C ARG A 102 -23.69 -1.73 -6.88
N PHE A 103 -23.56 -2.56 -7.88
CA PHE A 103 -24.70 -3.22 -8.53
C PHE A 103 -24.74 -4.68 -8.12
N GLY A 104 -25.94 -5.23 -7.99
CA GLY A 104 -26.11 -6.67 -7.91
C GLY A 104 -25.81 -7.27 -9.28
N ILE A 105 -24.81 -8.14 -9.36
CA ILE A 105 -24.40 -8.83 -10.59
C ILE A 105 -24.69 -10.32 -10.45
N SER A 106 -25.41 -10.90 -11.42
CA SER A 106 -25.76 -12.32 -11.43
C SER A 106 -25.49 -12.97 -12.78
N ALA A 107 -25.25 -14.27 -12.78
CA ALA A 107 -25.08 -15.08 -13.99
C ALA A 107 -26.42 -15.60 -14.55
N SER A 108 -27.55 -15.40 -13.85
CA SER A 108 -28.90 -15.82 -14.25
C SER A 108 -29.90 -14.72 -13.96
N GLU A 109 -30.99 -14.69 -14.74
CA GLU A 109 -32.09 -13.77 -14.55
C GLU A 109 -33.09 -14.35 -13.54
N GLY A 110 -33.70 -13.48 -12.72
CA GLY A 110 -34.80 -13.82 -11.82
C GLY A 110 -34.59 -13.48 -10.37
N PRO A 111 -35.66 -13.50 -9.56
CA PRO A 111 -35.60 -13.08 -8.16
C PRO A 111 -34.78 -14.02 -7.26
N ASP A 112 -34.63 -15.28 -7.65
CA ASP A 112 -33.85 -16.28 -6.92
C ASP A 112 -32.39 -16.37 -7.40
N ALA A 113 -31.97 -15.50 -8.34
CA ALA A 113 -30.63 -15.48 -8.87
C ALA A 113 -29.64 -15.03 -7.78
N ARG A 114 -28.56 -15.80 -7.61
CA ARG A 114 -27.49 -15.43 -6.70
C ARG A 114 -26.75 -14.21 -7.26
N SER A 115 -26.95 -13.05 -6.62
CA SER A 115 -26.31 -11.80 -6.99
C SER A 115 -25.15 -11.45 -6.05
N TYR A 116 -24.14 -10.78 -6.60
CA TYR A 116 -22.99 -10.27 -5.87
C TYR A 116 -22.92 -8.76 -6.06
N MET A 117 -22.67 -8.04 -4.97
CA MET A 117 -22.53 -6.57 -4.99
C MET A 117 -21.14 -6.18 -5.48
N GLU A 118 -21.05 -5.77 -6.73
CA GLU A 118 -19.78 -5.43 -7.40
C GLU A 118 -19.83 -4.03 -8.02
N GLN A 119 -18.66 -3.48 -8.35
CA GLN A 119 -18.54 -2.20 -9.04
C GLN A 119 -18.73 -2.38 -10.55
N VAL A 120 -19.35 -1.36 -11.18
CA VAL A 120 -19.48 -1.27 -12.64
C VAL A 120 -18.82 0.03 -13.09
N GLU A 121 -17.94 -0.07 -14.07
CA GLU A 121 -17.22 1.07 -14.63
C GLU A 121 -17.53 1.21 -16.13
N ARG A 122 -17.76 2.44 -16.57
CA ARG A 122 -18.05 2.75 -17.97
C ARG A 122 -16.80 3.33 -18.63
N ILE A 123 -16.35 2.69 -19.70
CA ILE A 123 -15.07 3.01 -20.33
C ILE A 123 -15.16 3.05 -21.86
N THR A 124 -14.22 3.75 -22.47
CA THR A 124 -13.93 3.58 -23.90
C THR A 124 -12.99 2.41 -24.16
N PRO A 125 -12.98 1.79 -25.35
CA PRO A 125 -12.07 0.68 -25.68
C PRO A 125 -10.58 1.01 -25.47
N GLY A 126 -10.19 2.28 -25.65
CA GLY A 126 -8.82 2.74 -25.40
C GLY A 126 -8.34 2.62 -23.96
N TYR A 127 -9.25 2.51 -22.98
CA TYR A 127 -8.95 2.35 -21.56
C TYR A 127 -8.08 1.12 -21.29
N THR A 128 -8.41 0.00 -21.94
CA THR A 128 -7.65 -1.26 -21.79
C THR A 128 -6.22 -1.14 -22.30
N LYS A 129 -5.99 -0.37 -23.36
CA LYS A 129 -4.65 -0.12 -23.91
C LYS A 129 -3.83 0.81 -23.02
N VAL A 130 -4.44 1.88 -22.52
CA VAL A 130 -3.76 2.85 -21.64
C VAL A 130 -3.28 2.18 -20.37
N PHE A 131 -4.12 1.40 -19.71
CA PHE A 131 -3.81 0.77 -18.42
C PHE A 131 -3.21 -0.65 -18.54
N GLY A 132 -3.05 -1.18 -19.76
CA GLY A 132 -2.35 -2.43 -20.01
C GLY A 132 -3.10 -3.64 -19.43
N PHE A 133 -4.38 -3.83 -19.79
CA PHE A 133 -5.17 -4.99 -19.35
C PHE A 133 -4.56 -6.29 -19.88
N GLU A 134 -4.22 -7.20 -18.99
CA GLU A 134 -3.76 -8.54 -19.33
C GLU A 134 -4.96 -9.48 -19.43
N LEU A 135 -5.32 -9.92 -20.66
CA LEU A 135 -6.43 -10.82 -20.86
C LEU A 135 -6.04 -12.26 -20.52
N VAL A 136 -6.90 -12.94 -19.76
CA VAL A 136 -6.86 -14.38 -19.49
C VAL A 136 -7.65 -15.15 -20.53
N ALA A 137 -8.78 -14.58 -21.00
CA ALA A 137 -9.62 -15.17 -22.04
C ALA A 137 -10.39 -14.08 -22.81
N GLY A 138 -10.79 -14.36 -24.03
CA GLY A 138 -11.59 -13.45 -24.87
C GLY A 138 -10.80 -12.31 -25.50
N ASP A 139 -11.51 -11.19 -25.80
CA ASP A 139 -10.97 -10.03 -26.52
C ASP A 139 -11.52 -8.73 -25.96
N THR A 140 -10.74 -7.63 -26.02
CA THR A 140 -11.18 -6.27 -25.68
C THR A 140 -12.12 -5.65 -26.70
N ASP A 141 -12.20 -6.22 -27.90
CA ASP A 141 -13.09 -5.75 -28.98
C ASP A 141 -14.58 -5.90 -28.62
N CYS A 142 -14.90 -6.69 -27.60
CA CYS A 142 -16.26 -6.73 -27.04
C CYS A 142 -16.76 -5.34 -26.61
N LEU A 143 -15.89 -4.45 -26.13
CA LEU A 143 -16.24 -3.08 -25.74
C LEU A 143 -16.64 -2.15 -26.92
N LYS A 144 -16.56 -2.64 -28.15
CA LYS A 144 -17.10 -1.94 -29.34
C LYS A 144 -18.58 -2.20 -29.55
N ARG A 145 -19.17 -3.13 -28.79
CA ARG A 145 -20.62 -3.48 -28.84
C ARG A 145 -21.30 -3.04 -27.55
N PRO A 146 -22.52 -2.50 -27.62
CA PRO A 146 -23.24 -2.01 -26.44
C PRO A 146 -23.39 -3.02 -25.32
N GLU A 147 -23.66 -4.28 -25.69
CA GLU A 147 -23.85 -5.40 -24.76
C GLU A 147 -22.56 -6.07 -24.30
N GLY A 148 -21.42 -5.69 -24.85
CA GLY A 148 -20.14 -6.31 -24.54
C GLY A 148 -19.58 -5.88 -23.18
N THR A 149 -19.00 -6.83 -22.44
CA THR A 149 -18.38 -6.52 -21.13
C THR A 149 -17.07 -7.26 -20.91
N LEU A 150 -16.19 -6.61 -20.12
CA LEU A 150 -14.99 -7.22 -19.55
C LEU A 150 -15.18 -7.41 -18.06
N ILE A 151 -14.78 -8.58 -17.53
CA ILE A 151 -14.84 -8.89 -16.11
C ILE A 151 -13.47 -9.34 -15.58
N PRO A 152 -13.14 -9.07 -14.31
CA PRO A 152 -11.92 -9.59 -13.69
C PRO A 152 -12.04 -11.10 -13.43
N GLU A 153 -10.89 -11.77 -13.37
CA GLU A 153 -10.80 -13.22 -13.14
C GLU A 153 -11.51 -13.62 -11.83
N SER A 154 -11.39 -12.83 -10.77
CA SER A 154 -12.06 -13.06 -9.50
C SER A 154 -13.59 -13.04 -9.62
N MET A 155 -14.14 -12.12 -10.42
CA MET A 155 -15.58 -12.05 -10.70
C MET A 155 -16.04 -13.21 -11.57
N ALA A 156 -15.26 -13.59 -12.58
CA ALA A 156 -15.55 -14.74 -13.41
C ALA A 156 -15.70 -16.02 -12.58
N ARG A 157 -14.78 -16.26 -11.63
CA ARG A 157 -14.85 -17.40 -10.71
C ARG A 157 -16.06 -17.34 -9.77
N LYS A 158 -16.42 -16.15 -9.28
CA LYS A 158 -17.60 -15.98 -8.41
C LYS A 158 -18.92 -16.29 -9.13
N LEU A 159 -19.03 -15.85 -10.40
CA LEU A 159 -20.26 -15.97 -11.17
C LEU A 159 -20.41 -17.34 -11.84
N PHE A 160 -19.33 -17.88 -12.39
CA PHE A 160 -19.35 -19.03 -13.27
C PHE A 160 -18.54 -20.24 -12.75
N GLY A 161 -17.83 -20.08 -11.63
CA GLY A 161 -16.97 -21.15 -11.09
C GLY A 161 -15.82 -21.47 -12.04
N GLU A 162 -15.70 -22.73 -12.43
CA GLU A 162 -14.67 -23.22 -13.37
C GLU A 162 -15.16 -23.25 -14.84
N GLU A 163 -16.40 -22.81 -15.10
CA GLU A 163 -16.93 -22.79 -16.46
C GLU A 163 -16.38 -21.62 -17.25
N ASN A 164 -16.23 -21.81 -18.57
CA ASN A 164 -15.83 -20.73 -19.47
C ASN A 164 -16.88 -19.61 -19.47
N PRO A 165 -16.53 -18.38 -19.02
CA PRO A 165 -17.48 -17.27 -18.96
C PRO A 165 -17.74 -16.59 -20.31
N ILE A 166 -16.88 -16.79 -21.32
CA ILE A 166 -16.97 -16.09 -22.61
C ILE A 166 -18.27 -16.44 -23.33
N GLY A 167 -18.99 -15.41 -23.77
CA GLY A 167 -20.28 -15.52 -24.44
C GLY A 167 -21.49 -15.71 -23.51
N LYS A 168 -21.27 -15.82 -22.18
CA LYS A 168 -22.35 -15.94 -21.21
C LYS A 168 -22.91 -14.57 -20.84
N PRO A 169 -24.22 -14.47 -20.55
CA PRO A 169 -24.83 -13.24 -20.06
C PRO A 169 -24.51 -12.96 -18.60
N VAL A 170 -24.44 -11.68 -18.28
CA VAL A 170 -24.35 -11.13 -16.93
C VAL A 170 -25.45 -10.09 -16.77
N TYR A 171 -26.28 -10.25 -15.74
CA TYR A 171 -27.44 -9.41 -15.47
C TYR A 171 -27.09 -8.41 -14.37
N LEU A 172 -27.48 -7.15 -14.58
CA LEU A 172 -27.39 -6.11 -13.57
C LEU A 172 -28.77 -5.99 -12.88
N SER A 173 -28.79 -6.15 -11.58
CA SER A 173 -29.97 -5.91 -10.75
C SER A 173 -29.80 -4.59 -9.97
N GLU A 174 -30.90 -4.14 -9.33
CA GLU A 174 -30.96 -2.89 -8.58
C GLU A 174 -29.74 -2.67 -7.67
N PHE A 175 -29.30 -1.41 -7.60
CA PHE A 175 -28.13 -1.03 -6.85
C PHE A 175 -28.43 -0.74 -5.38
N ALA A 176 -27.53 -1.13 -4.48
CA ALA A 176 -27.55 -0.73 -3.08
C ALA A 176 -26.72 0.54 -2.91
N GLY A 177 -27.38 1.66 -2.73
CA GLY A 177 -26.68 2.91 -2.39
C GLY A 177 -27.51 4.14 -2.68
N ALA A 178 -27.74 4.94 -1.64
CA ALA A 178 -28.41 6.23 -1.61
C ALA A 178 -29.82 6.26 -2.21
N GLU A 179 -30.83 6.07 -1.39
CA GLU A 179 -32.20 6.48 -1.67
C GLU A 179 -32.19 7.92 -2.24
N GLY A 180 -32.61 8.09 -3.50
CA GLY A 180 -32.75 9.39 -4.15
C GLY A 180 -31.65 9.78 -5.13
N SER A 181 -30.64 8.99 -5.40
CA SER A 181 -29.67 9.28 -6.47
C SER A 181 -30.29 9.01 -7.82
N ILE A 182 -30.78 10.05 -8.46
CA ILE A 182 -31.17 10.02 -9.88
C ILE A 182 -29.86 9.78 -10.65
N ILE A 183 -29.75 8.58 -11.21
CA ILE A 183 -28.70 8.26 -12.19
C ILE A 183 -29.08 9.00 -13.46
N TYR A 184 -28.59 10.22 -13.63
CA TYR A 184 -28.92 11.11 -14.72
C TYR A 184 -28.78 10.41 -16.08
N GLY A 185 -29.90 10.06 -16.70
CA GLY A 185 -29.98 9.71 -18.11
C GLY A 185 -29.18 8.50 -18.58
N LEU A 186 -28.75 7.63 -17.67
CA LEU A 186 -27.95 6.48 -18.03
C LEU A 186 -28.83 5.24 -18.15
N SER A 187 -28.92 4.72 -19.35
CA SER A 187 -29.55 3.44 -19.63
C SER A 187 -28.51 2.31 -19.45
N PHE A 188 -28.96 1.21 -18.86
CA PHE A 188 -28.21 -0.03 -18.81
C PHE A 188 -28.89 -1.05 -19.70
N GLU A 189 -28.10 -1.86 -20.39
CA GLU A 189 -28.63 -3.01 -21.07
C GLU A 189 -29.15 -4.02 -20.03
N PRO A 190 -30.25 -4.72 -20.30
CA PRO A 190 -30.80 -5.71 -19.38
C PRO A 190 -29.85 -6.86 -19.12
N ALA A 191 -28.98 -7.17 -20.07
CA ALA A 191 -27.92 -8.15 -19.95
C ALA A 191 -26.68 -7.73 -20.73
N TYR A 192 -25.52 -7.98 -20.16
CA TYR A 192 -24.22 -7.81 -20.82
C TYR A 192 -23.62 -9.18 -21.15
N ILE A 193 -22.96 -9.30 -22.30
CA ILE A 193 -22.31 -10.54 -22.73
C ILE A 193 -20.81 -10.47 -22.41
N VAL A 194 -20.32 -11.43 -21.66
CA VAL A 194 -18.90 -11.49 -21.32
C VAL A 194 -18.08 -11.76 -22.60
N GLY A 195 -17.35 -10.76 -23.03
CA GLY A 195 -16.49 -10.87 -24.22
C GLY A 195 -15.01 -11.07 -23.88
N GLY A 196 -14.61 -10.73 -22.64
CA GLY A 196 -13.25 -10.97 -22.18
C GLY A 196 -13.14 -11.03 -20.66
N VAL A 197 -12.12 -11.74 -20.21
CA VAL A 197 -11.73 -11.86 -18.80
C VAL A 197 -10.31 -11.34 -18.67
N PHE A 198 -10.09 -10.41 -17.75
CA PHE A 198 -8.78 -9.85 -17.48
C PHE A 198 -8.25 -10.32 -16.12
N ARG A 199 -6.92 -10.37 -15.99
CA ARG A 199 -6.24 -10.65 -14.73
C ARG A 199 -6.48 -9.53 -13.73
N ASP A 200 -6.80 -9.87 -12.49
CA ASP A 200 -7.06 -8.91 -11.42
C ASP A 200 -5.86 -7.97 -11.23
N PHE A 201 -6.16 -6.69 -11.15
CA PHE A 201 -5.20 -5.67 -10.74
C PHE A 201 -4.97 -5.74 -9.22
N PRO A 202 -3.77 -5.39 -8.74
CA PRO A 202 -3.54 -5.20 -7.31
C PRO A 202 -4.44 -4.11 -6.72
N GLU A 203 -4.75 -4.20 -5.43
CA GLU A 203 -5.64 -3.25 -4.75
C GLU A 203 -5.08 -1.82 -4.68
N ASN A 204 -3.75 -1.67 -4.75
CA ASN A 204 -3.06 -0.38 -4.74
C ASN A 204 -2.91 0.23 -6.15
N THR A 205 -4.00 0.26 -6.89
CA THR A 205 -4.09 0.92 -8.19
C THR A 205 -5.44 1.63 -8.37
N ARG A 206 -5.48 2.64 -9.21
CA ARG A 206 -6.72 3.33 -9.58
C ARG A 206 -7.62 2.51 -10.49
N VAL A 207 -7.07 1.53 -11.20
CA VAL A 207 -7.84 0.60 -12.01
C VAL A 207 -8.56 -0.38 -11.09
N LYS A 208 -9.87 -0.45 -11.18
CA LYS A 208 -10.70 -1.30 -10.31
C LYS A 208 -10.87 -2.71 -10.90
N ASN A 209 -11.02 -3.70 -10.03
CA ASN A 209 -11.49 -5.02 -10.43
C ASN A 209 -13.02 -5.01 -10.51
N ALA A 210 -13.53 -4.32 -11.52
CA ALA A 210 -14.94 -4.03 -11.74
C ALA A 210 -15.46 -4.71 -13.03
N LEU A 211 -16.76 -4.73 -13.20
CA LEU A 211 -17.37 -5.04 -14.50
C LEU A 211 -17.25 -3.82 -15.38
N TYR A 212 -16.57 -3.93 -16.52
CA TYR A 212 -16.36 -2.85 -17.47
C TYR A 212 -17.32 -2.95 -18.64
N ILE A 213 -18.08 -1.87 -18.86
CA ILE A 213 -19.03 -1.73 -19.97
C ILE A 213 -18.69 -0.52 -20.84
N PRO A 214 -19.05 -0.53 -22.13
CA PRO A 214 -18.73 0.58 -23.02
C PRO A 214 -19.60 1.83 -22.76
N ILE A 215 -19.04 3.00 -23.07
CA ILE A 215 -19.76 4.27 -23.13
C ILE A 215 -20.40 4.39 -24.51
N MET A 216 -21.74 4.36 -24.60
CA MET A 216 -22.47 4.33 -25.87
C MET A 216 -23.54 5.42 -25.99
N GLU A 217 -23.71 6.32 -25.04
CA GLU A 217 -24.76 7.35 -25.06
C GLU A 217 -24.50 8.41 -26.14
N LYS A 218 -25.26 8.38 -27.22
CA LYS A 218 -25.17 9.34 -28.31
C LYS A 218 -25.45 10.77 -27.87
N GLU A 219 -26.45 10.98 -27.01
CA GLU A 219 -26.82 12.31 -26.51
C GLU A 219 -25.70 12.98 -25.72
N MET A 220 -24.90 12.19 -24.96
CA MET A 220 -23.76 12.70 -24.22
C MET A 220 -22.53 12.89 -25.10
N MET A 221 -22.42 12.16 -26.22
CA MET A 221 -21.33 12.33 -27.18
C MET A 221 -21.36 13.66 -27.92
N GLU A 222 -22.54 14.28 -28.05
CA GLU A 222 -22.74 15.55 -28.75
C GLU A 222 -22.82 16.75 -27.79
N ASN A 223 -22.94 16.53 -26.49
CA ASN A 223 -23.11 17.59 -25.52
C ASN A 223 -21.77 18.21 -25.09
N TRP A 224 -21.56 19.46 -25.48
CA TRP A 224 -20.35 20.24 -25.20
C TRP A 224 -20.26 20.82 -23.77
N HIS A 225 -21.36 20.80 -23.03
CA HIS A 225 -21.47 21.47 -21.72
C HIS A 225 -21.56 20.50 -20.55
N THR A 226 -21.74 19.22 -20.80
CA THR A 226 -21.82 18.21 -19.73
C THR A 226 -20.45 17.61 -19.42
N GLY A 227 -19.78 18.17 -18.42
CA GLY A 227 -18.48 17.68 -17.95
C GLY A 227 -18.63 16.46 -17.03
N LEU A 228 -18.74 15.28 -17.60
CA LEU A 228 -18.91 14.01 -16.85
C LEU A 228 -17.77 13.01 -17.07
N TYR A 229 -16.78 13.35 -17.89
CA TYR A 229 -15.76 12.40 -18.34
C TYR A 229 -14.37 12.77 -17.83
N TYR A 230 -13.63 11.74 -17.43
CA TYR A 230 -12.20 11.80 -17.13
C TYR A 230 -11.43 11.23 -18.30
N CYS A 231 -10.24 11.74 -18.50
CA CYS A 231 -9.38 11.28 -19.56
C CYS A 231 -7.95 11.02 -19.06
N TYR A 232 -7.50 9.80 -19.31
CA TYR A 232 -6.09 9.44 -19.19
C TYR A 232 -5.53 9.19 -20.59
N LEU A 233 -4.35 9.67 -20.84
CA LEU A 233 -3.69 9.60 -22.14
C LEU A 233 -2.41 8.82 -22.03
N LEU A 234 -2.20 7.88 -22.94
CA LEU A 234 -0.93 7.22 -23.13
C LEU A 234 -0.15 8.02 -24.17
N MET A 235 0.92 8.66 -23.74
CA MET A 235 1.77 9.45 -24.60
C MET A 235 2.89 8.61 -25.22
N SER A 236 3.36 8.96 -26.40
CA SER A 236 4.51 8.31 -27.05
C SER A 236 5.79 8.43 -26.24
N THR A 237 6.01 9.61 -25.64
CA THR A 237 7.07 9.87 -24.66
C THR A 237 6.53 10.75 -23.54
N SER A 238 7.18 10.74 -22.37
CA SER A 238 6.78 11.62 -21.25
C SER A 238 6.98 13.10 -21.57
N GLU A 239 7.98 13.43 -22.39
CA GLU A 239 8.32 14.81 -22.79
C GLU A 239 7.30 15.41 -23.75
N SER A 240 6.57 14.58 -24.51
CA SER A 240 5.57 15.07 -25.46
C SER A 240 4.30 15.61 -24.80
N ALA A 241 4.11 15.40 -23.51
CA ALA A 241 2.95 15.86 -22.76
C ALA A 241 2.88 17.39 -22.67
N SER A 242 4.00 18.06 -22.34
CA SER A 242 4.05 19.52 -22.27
C SER A 242 3.85 20.16 -23.66
N VAL A 243 4.53 19.63 -24.68
CA VAL A 243 4.41 20.10 -26.06
C VAL A 243 2.97 20.00 -26.55
N THR A 244 2.28 18.89 -26.23
CA THR A 244 0.87 18.68 -26.61
C THR A 244 -0.02 19.74 -26.00
N THR A 245 0.09 20.00 -24.70
CA THR A 245 -0.76 21.00 -24.03
C THR A 245 -0.46 22.41 -24.47
N GLU A 246 0.81 22.81 -24.59
CA GLU A 246 1.22 24.13 -25.06
C GLU A 246 0.73 24.43 -26.47
N THR A 247 0.89 23.49 -27.41
CA THR A 247 0.43 23.63 -28.79
C THR A 247 -1.09 23.74 -28.83
N TYR A 248 -1.80 22.84 -28.13
CA TYR A 248 -3.27 22.88 -28.10
C TYR A 248 -3.81 24.18 -27.49
N MET A 249 -3.21 24.66 -26.41
CA MET A 249 -3.57 25.91 -25.76
C MET A 249 -3.36 27.13 -26.68
N ALA A 250 -2.28 27.16 -27.45
CA ALA A 250 -1.99 28.21 -28.40
C ALA A 250 -3.02 28.25 -29.53
N ASP A 251 -3.31 27.10 -30.13
CA ASP A 251 -4.20 26.97 -31.28
C ASP A 251 -5.70 27.07 -30.93
N SER A 252 -6.07 26.73 -29.71
CA SER A 252 -7.47 26.62 -29.27
C SER A 252 -7.90 27.67 -28.24
N ARG A 253 -7.12 28.72 -28.00
CA ARG A 253 -7.36 29.71 -26.94
C ARG A 253 -8.75 30.33 -26.94
N ALA A 254 -9.26 30.74 -28.13
CA ALA A 254 -10.60 31.32 -28.24
C ALA A 254 -11.70 30.30 -27.93
N PHE A 255 -11.50 29.07 -28.37
CA PHE A 255 -12.42 27.95 -28.09
C PHE A 255 -12.44 27.61 -26.59
N LEU A 256 -11.29 27.47 -25.95
CA LEU A 256 -11.18 27.15 -24.52
C LEU A 256 -11.82 28.23 -23.65
N LYS A 257 -11.64 29.51 -24.03
CA LYS A 257 -12.26 30.62 -23.32
C LYS A 257 -13.79 30.62 -23.39
N SER A 258 -14.41 30.09 -24.46
CA SER A 258 -15.87 29.94 -24.54
C SER A 258 -16.44 28.92 -23.53
N PHE A 259 -15.60 28.05 -22.97
CA PHE A 259 -15.92 27.09 -21.91
C PHE A 259 -15.33 27.47 -20.55
N THR A 260 -14.89 28.73 -20.38
CA THR A 260 -14.26 29.22 -19.12
C THR A 260 -13.01 28.44 -18.72
N ILE A 261 -12.30 27.86 -19.69
CA ILE A 261 -11.03 27.15 -19.47
C ILE A 261 -9.89 28.15 -19.69
N GLU A 262 -9.16 28.46 -18.64
CA GLU A 262 -8.01 29.36 -18.68
C GLU A 262 -6.70 28.65 -19.02
N ASP A 263 -6.55 27.42 -18.51
CA ASP A 263 -5.33 26.64 -18.65
C ASP A 263 -5.65 25.13 -18.72
N MET A 264 -4.72 24.36 -19.27
CA MET A 264 -4.79 22.90 -19.35
C MET A 264 -3.41 22.30 -19.04
N ARG A 265 -3.41 21.14 -18.42
CA ARG A 265 -2.19 20.38 -18.17
C ARG A 265 -2.39 18.88 -18.29
N LEU A 266 -1.32 18.20 -18.61
CA LEU A 266 -1.18 16.75 -18.49
C LEU A 266 -0.38 16.44 -17.23
N ARG A 267 -1.04 15.91 -16.21
CA ARG A 267 -0.39 15.54 -14.95
C ARG A 267 0.05 14.07 -14.99
N PRO A 268 1.34 13.77 -14.73
CA PRO A 268 1.82 12.38 -14.73
C PRO A 268 1.06 11.51 -13.73
N LEU A 269 0.82 10.26 -14.09
CA LEU A 269 0.15 9.28 -13.23
C LEU A 269 0.85 9.10 -11.87
N SER A 270 2.19 9.15 -11.86
CA SER A 270 3.02 9.07 -10.66
C SER A 270 2.72 10.16 -9.62
N ASP A 271 2.25 11.33 -10.09
CA ASP A 271 2.04 12.51 -9.25
C ASP A 271 0.58 12.66 -8.79
N LEU A 272 -0.31 11.78 -9.27
CA LEU A 272 -1.73 11.88 -8.96
C LEU A 272 -2.02 11.43 -7.52
N TYR A 273 -1.46 10.31 -7.10
CA TYR A 273 -1.80 9.71 -5.80
C TYR A 273 -1.43 10.59 -4.60
N PHE A 274 -0.21 11.13 -4.57
CA PHE A 274 0.25 12.05 -3.53
C PHE A 274 0.14 13.53 -3.90
N GLY A 275 -0.48 13.81 -5.03
CA GLY A 275 -0.67 15.16 -5.52
C GLY A 275 -1.79 15.91 -4.81
N GLN A 276 -1.96 17.17 -5.20
CA GLN A 276 -3.10 17.94 -4.71
C GLN A 276 -4.40 17.42 -5.36
N PRO A 277 -5.49 17.30 -4.57
CA PRO A 277 -6.78 16.93 -5.10
C PRO A 277 -7.26 17.96 -6.13
N VAL A 278 -7.85 17.49 -7.21
CA VAL A 278 -8.53 18.32 -8.18
C VAL A 278 -10.04 18.13 -8.04
N ARG A 279 -10.81 19.14 -8.39
CA ARG A 279 -12.27 19.05 -8.36
C ARG A 279 -12.73 17.92 -9.30
N ALA A 280 -13.74 17.20 -8.83
CA ALA A 280 -14.39 16.11 -9.56
C ALA A 280 -13.50 14.87 -9.81
N ASP A 281 -12.28 14.77 -9.28
CA ASP A 281 -11.52 13.53 -9.34
C ASP A 281 -11.92 12.62 -8.16
N ALA A 282 -12.55 11.49 -8.49
CA ALA A 282 -12.99 10.49 -7.50
C ALA A 282 -11.92 9.40 -7.25
N ALA A 283 -10.75 9.52 -7.85
CA ALA A 283 -9.66 8.57 -7.65
C ALA A 283 -9.11 8.64 -6.21
N PRO A 284 -8.61 7.53 -5.66
CA PRO A 284 -8.00 7.53 -4.35
C PRO A 284 -6.81 8.48 -4.26
N ILE A 285 -6.74 9.26 -3.18
CA ILE A 285 -5.66 10.21 -2.92
C ILE A 285 -4.97 9.84 -1.60
N GLY A 286 -3.67 9.63 -1.68
CA GLY A 286 -2.81 9.40 -0.52
C GLY A 286 -2.36 10.73 0.12
N ASN A 287 -1.99 10.67 1.38
CA ASN A 287 -1.40 11.81 2.08
C ASN A 287 0.08 11.54 2.38
N LYS A 288 0.96 12.11 1.54
CA LYS A 288 2.40 11.90 1.64
C LYS A 288 2.97 12.28 3.01
N LEU A 289 2.47 13.37 3.61
CA LEU A 289 2.92 13.81 4.93
C LEU A 289 2.54 12.78 6.00
N ARG A 290 1.28 12.31 5.99
CA ARG A 290 0.79 11.28 6.91
C ARG A 290 1.58 9.98 6.77
N THR A 291 1.83 9.54 5.55
CA THR A 291 2.60 8.31 5.25
C THR A 291 4.04 8.42 5.75
N ASN A 292 4.70 9.57 5.52
CA ASN A 292 6.04 9.83 6.03
C ASN A 292 6.09 9.90 7.56
N MET A 293 5.09 10.52 8.20
CA MET A 293 4.98 10.56 9.66
C MET A 293 4.84 9.16 10.24
N LEU A 294 4.01 8.30 9.66
CA LEU A 294 3.85 6.91 10.09
C LEU A 294 5.18 6.14 10.01
N PHE A 295 5.93 6.30 8.91
CA PHE A 295 7.24 5.68 8.77
C PHE A 295 8.24 6.17 9.82
N PHE A 296 8.26 7.49 10.09
CA PHE A 296 9.09 8.05 11.15
C PHE A 296 8.72 7.50 12.53
N ILE A 297 7.43 7.39 12.83
CA ILE A 297 6.94 6.79 14.08
C ILE A 297 7.39 5.32 14.19
N ALA A 298 7.36 4.56 13.09
CA ALA A 298 7.83 3.18 13.09
C ALA A 298 9.32 3.07 13.45
N ILE A 299 10.15 3.97 12.94
CA ILE A 299 11.58 4.05 13.30
C ILE A 299 11.76 4.42 14.77
N LEU A 300 10.99 5.39 15.29
CA LEU A 300 11.02 5.78 16.70
C LEU A 300 10.64 4.62 17.63
N ILE A 301 9.61 3.83 17.28
CA ILE A 301 9.20 2.66 18.06
C ILE A 301 10.35 1.68 18.21
N ILE A 302 11.07 1.37 17.12
CA ILE A 302 12.27 0.50 17.20
C ILE A 302 13.34 1.15 18.06
N GLY A 303 13.61 2.43 17.89
CA GLY A 303 14.61 3.16 18.67
C GLY A 303 14.31 3.08 20.18
N ILE A 304 13.07 3.35 20.57
CA ILE A 304 12.61 3.25 21.97
C ILE A 304 12.74 1.82 22.49
N ALA A 305 12.35 0.83 21.70
CA ALA A 305 12.46 -0.58 22.09
C ALA A 305 13.90 -1.02 22.30
N LEU A 306 14.84 -0.58 21.46
CA LEU A 306 16.27 -0.85 21.61
C LEU A 306 16.85 -0.15 22.84
N VAL A 307 16.48 1.11 23.09
CA VAL A 307 16.88 1.84 24.31
C VAL A 307 16.35 1.13 25.56
N ASN A 308 15.10 0.71 25.56
CA ASN A 308 14.51 -0.05 26.65
C ASN A 308 15.28 -1.37 26.89
N TYR A 309 15.62 -2.07 25.80
CA TYR A 309 16.48 -3.28 25.87
C TYR A 309 17.82 -2.98 26.54
N ILE A 310 18.50 -1.90 26.13
CA ILE A 310 19.80 -1.48 26.71
C ILE A 310 19.64 -1.19 28.19
N ASN A 311 18.64 -0.42 28.60
CA ASN A 311 18.37 -0.06 29.99
C ASN A 311 18.16 -1.30 30.86
N LEU A 312 17.36 -2.25 30.40
CA LEU A 312 17.11 -3.49 31.11
C LEU A 312 18.38 -4.37 31.20
N SER A 313 19.19 -4.42 30.14
CA SER A 313 20.48 -5.14 30.14
C SER A 313 21.45 -4.56 31.16
N ILE A 314 21.47 -3.21 31.32
CA ILE A 314 22.31 -2.53 32.32
C ILE A 314 21.77 -2.77 33.73
N ALA A 315 20.45 -2.74 33.93
CA ALA A 315 19.84 -3.05 35.24
C ALA A 315 20.19 -4.46 35.73
N LEU A 316 20.37 -5.41 34.82
CA LEU A 316 20.83 -6.77 35.15
C LEU A 316 22.35 -6.91 35.27
N ALA A 317 23.11 -5.84 34.99
CA ALA A 317 24.60 -5.88 35.01
C ALA A 317 25.18 -6.35 36.35
N PRO A 318 24.71 -5.90 37.57
CA PRO A 318 25.28 -6.33 38.84
C PRO A 318 25.29 -7.87 39.01
N ILE A 319 24.26 -8.50 38.54
CA ILE A 319 24.07 -9.95 38.63
C ILE A 319 25.00 -10.67 37.64
N ARG A 320 25.09 -10.14 36.43
CA ARG A 320 25.94 -10.68 35.35
C ARG A 320 27.43 -10.49 35.62
N THR A 321 27.79 -9.37 36.26
CA THR A 321 29.19 -9.04 36.58
C THR A 321 29.83 -10.15 37.40
N LYS A 322 29.13 -10.75 38.38
CA LYS A 322 29.67 -11.85 39.17
C LYS A 322 30.09 -13.05 38.32
N SER A 323 29.23 -13.48 37.41
CA SER A 323 29.53 -14.60 36.48
C SER A 323 30.68 -14.27 35.53
N ILE A 324 30.71 -13.06 35.02
CA ILE A 324 31.72 -12.57 34.05
C ILE A 324 33.10 -12.46 34.77
N THR A 325 33.12 -11.97 36.02
CA THR A 325 34.35 -11.88 36.81
C THR A 325 34.94 -13.25 37.07
N ILE A 326 34.15 -14.26 37.42
CA ILE A 326 34.62 -15.64 37.56
C ILE A 326 35.26 -16.12 36.27
N GLN A 327 34.67 -15.85 35.10
CA GLN A 327 35.22 -16.24 33.81
C GLN A 327 36.54 -15.50 33.50
N LYS A 328 36.67 -14.21 33.88
CA LYS A 328 37.94 -13.47 33.78
C LYS A 328 39.03 -14.08 34.62
N VAL A 329 38.74 -14.41 35.88
CA VAL A 329 39.71 -15.09 36.79
C VAL A 329 40.14 -16.44 36.24
N LEU A 330 39.26 -17.15 35.55
CA LEU A 330 39.55 -18.41 34.86
C LEU A 330 40.28 -18.23 33.51
N GLY A 331 40.67 -16.99 33.15
CA GLY A 331 41.51 -16.71 31.98
C GLY A 331 40.77 -16.28 30.70
N SER A 332 39.45 -16.01 30.77
CA SER A 332 38.71 -15.51 29.57
C SER A 332 39.11 -14.07 29.27
N SER A 333 39.41 -13.76 27.99
CA SER A 333 39.70 -12.41 27.54
C SER A 333 38.45 -11.54 27.49
N ASP A 334 38.62 -10.22 27.71
CA ASP A 334 37.52 -9.25 27.61
C ASP A 334 36.84 -9.26 26.23
N ALA A 335 37.61 -9.45 25.16
CA ALA A 335 37.11 -9.55 23.81
C ALA A 335 36.16 -10.75 23.63
N THR A 336 36.52 -11.90 24.19
CA THR A 336 35.66 -13.10 24.15
C THR A 336 34.36 -12.88 24.91
N LEU A 337 34.42 -12.25 26.08
CA LEU A 337 33.23 -11.95 26.90
C LEU A 337 32.31 -10.94 26.23
N ARG A 338 32.85 -9.88 25.62
CA ARG A 338 32.09 -8.91 24.83
C ARG A 338 31.39 -9.58 23.65
N LYS A 339 32.08 -10.44 22.90
CA LYS A 339 31.49 -11.20 21.79
C LYS A 339 30.33 -12.07 22.27
N TYR A 340 30.44 -12.71 23.43
CA TYR A 340 29.33 -13.48 24.00
C TYR A 340 28.10 -12.63 24.31
N LEU A 341 28.27 -11.46 24.93
CA LEU A 341 27.19 -10.57 25.30
C LEU A 341 26.48 -10.01 24.05
N VAL A 342 27.24 -9.65 23.02
CA VAL A 342 26.68 -9.18 21.75
C VAL A 342 25.93 -10.31 21.03
N LEU A 343 26.46 -11.53 21.02
CA LEU A 343 25.76 -12.68 20.43
C LEU A 343 24.49 -13.04 21.21
N GLU A 344 24.48 -12.86 22.54
CA GLU A 344 23.26 -13.03 23.34
C GLU A 344 22.19 -12.02 22.97
N SER A 345 22.56 -10.72 22.83
CA SER A 345 21.65 -9.66 22.38
C SER A 345 21.07 -9.94 20.99
N LEU A 346 21.93 -10.33 20.06
CA LEU A 346 21.53 -10.73 18.72
C LEU A 346 20.53 -11.90 18.76
N GLY A 347 20.82 -12.91 19.59
CA GLY A 347 19.94 -14.07 19.77
C GLY A 347 18.55 -13.69 20.29
N ILE A 348 18.47 -12.81 21.29
CA ILE A 348 17.19 -12.30 21.83
C ILE A 348 16.45 -11.52 20.76
N SER A 349 17.12 -10.63 20.03
CA SER A 349 16.50 -9.85 18.95
C SER A 349 15.97 -10.72 17.83
N VAL A 350 16.72 -11.77 17.44
CA VAL A 350 16.27 -12.72 16.41
C VAL A 350 15.06 -13.53 16.89
N VAL A 351 15.04 -13.98 18.14
CA VAL A 351 13.86 -14.67 18.70
C VAL A 351 12.65 -13.73 18.75
N ALA A 352 12.84 -12.48 19.16
CA ALA A 352 11.79 -11.46 19.15
C ALA A 352 11.24 -11.21 17.75
N PHE A 353 12.09 -11.18 16.73
CA PHE A 353 11.68 -11.06 15.33
C PHE A 353 10.80 -12.23 14.87
N PHE A 354 11.20 -13.47 15.17
CA PHE A 354 10.38 -14.64 14.80
C PHE A 354 9.05 -14.66 15.52
N LEU A 355 8.99 -14.23 16.78
CA LEU A 355 7.72 -14.05 17.50
C LEU A 355 6.86 -12.95 16.85
N ALA A 356 7.46 -11.83 16.48
CA ALA A 356 6.76 -10.77 15.76
C ALA A 356 6.20 -11.25 14.41
N LEU A 357 6.99 -12.06 13.68
CA LEU A 357 6.54 -12.66 12.41
C LEU A 357 5.37 -13.62 12.62
N LEU A 358 5.42 -14.43 13.67
CA LEU A 358 4.34 -15.35 14.03
C LEU A 358 3.06 -14.58 14.40
N PHE A 359 3.16 -13.48 15.16
CA PHE A 359 2.02 -12.60 15.42
C PHE A 359 1.48 -11.95 14.16
N LEU A 360 2.37 -11.52 13.25
CA LEU A 360 1.95 -10.93 11.97
C LEU A 360 1.16 -11.93 11.11
N LEU A 361 1.62 -13.20 11.04
CA LEU A 361 0.90 -14.29 10.38
C LEU A 361 -0.47 -14.56 11.00
N PHE A 362 -0.57 -14.51 12.32
CA PHE A 362 -1.84 -14.63 13.02
C PHE A 362 -2.79 -13.46 12.69
N LEU A 363 -2.29 -12.23 12.73
CA LEU A 363 -3.07 -11.02 12.47
C LEU A 363 -3.56 -10.94 11.02
N ASN A 364 -2.86 -11.54 10.06
CA ASN A 364 -3.29 -11.63 8.67
C ASN A 364 -4.66 -12.33 8.51
N ASN A 365 -5.01 -13.22 9.43
CA ASN A 365 -6.29 -13.92 9.43
C ASN A 365 -7.39 -13.19 10.23
N VAL A 366 -7.07 -12.06 10.86
CA VAL A 366 -8.01 -11.28 11.67
C VAL A 366 -8.61 -10.15 10.82
N GLN A 367 -9.84 -10.32 10.41
CA GLN A 367 -10.55 -9.40 9.50
C GLN A 367 -10.61 -7.95 10.02
N TRP A 368 -10.69 -7.74 11.32
CA TRP A 368 -10.66 -6.41 11.92
C TRP A 368 -9.33 -5.68 11.66
N VAL A 369 -8.21 -6.39 11.70
CA VAL A 369 -6.87 -5.80 11.43
C VAL A 369 -6.72 -5.46 9.96
N THR A 370 -7.13 -6.35 9.05
CA THR A 370 -7.08 -6.08 7.60
C THR A 370 -7.97 -4.90 7.23
N ASN A 371 -9.15 -4.78 7.85
CA ASN A 371 -10.04 -3.63 7.67
C ASN A 371 -9.43 -2.32 8.21
N MET A 372 -8.70 -2.36 9.33
CA MET A 372 -8.04 -1.21 9.92
C MET A 372 -6.84 -0.73 9.07
N VAL A 373 -6.08 -1.65 8.51
CA VAL A 373 -4.96 -1.37 7.61
C VAL A 373 -5.44 -0.92 6.23
N GLY A 374 -6.67 -1.28 5.87
CA GLY A 374 -7.32 -0.93 4.59
C GLY A 374 -6.94 -1.81 3.42
N HIS A 375 -6.10 -2.82 3.64
CA HIS A 375 -5.68 -3.79 2.62
C HIS A 375 -5.21 -5.11 3.27
N PRO A 376 -5.26 -6.26 2.57
CA PRO A 376 -4.76 -7.52 3.09
C PRO A 376 -3.24 -7.48 3.33
N LEU A 377 -2.82 -8.06 4.46
CA LEU A 377 -1.41 -8.17 4.85
C LEU A 377 -0.73 -9.31 4.05
N ASN A 378 -0.70 -9.20 2.72
CA ASN A 378 -0.13 -10.24 1.88
C ASN A 378 1.40 -10.33 2.04
N LEU A 379 1.84 -11.21 2.95
CA LEU A 379 3.26 -11.41 3.27
C LEU A 379 4.06 -11.99 2.09
N TYR A 380 3.43 -12.78 1.22
CA TYR A 380 4.11 -13.32 0.04
C TYR A 380 4.43 -12.21 -0.98
N ALA A 381 3.50 -11.30 -1.21
CA ALA A 381 3.73 -10.14 -2.07
C ALA A 381 4.73 -9.16 -1.44
N ASN A 382 4.71 -9.03 -0.10
CA ASN A 382 5.52 -8.08 0.67
C ASN A 382 6.74 -8.72 1.36
N TRP A 383 7.25 -9.87 0.87
CA TRP A 383 8.34 -10.62 1.49
C TRP A 383 9.63 -9.79 1.77
N LYS A 384 9.83 -8.73 1.00
CA LYS A 384 10.96 -7.80 1.16
C LYS A 384 10.92 -7.10 2.53
N ILE A 385 9.73 -6.80 3.07
CA ILE A 385 9.57 -6.07 4.33
C ILE A 385 10.06 -6.91 5.52
N PRO A 386 9.62 -8.17 5.74
CA PRO A 386 10.22 -9.04 6.74
C PRO A 386 11.74 -9.21 6.56
N ALA A 387 12.23 -9.30 5.33
CA ALA A 387 13.66 -9.42 5.06
C ALA A 387 14.43 -8.17 5.51
N TYR A 388 13.99 -6.96 5.12
CA TYR A 388 14.63 -5.73 5.60
C TYR A 388 14.54 -5.58 7.12
N THR A 389 13.39 -5.92 7.71
CA THR A 389 13.20 -5.90 9.16
C THR A 389 14.18 -6.85 9.86
N PHE A 390 14.41 -8.03 9.31
CA PHE A 390 15.39 -8.97 9.86
C PHE A 390 16.80 -8.37 9.93
N PHE A 391 17.29 -7.76 8.85
CA PHE A 391 18.59 -7.11 8.83
C PHE A 391 18.66 -5.92 9.79
N LEU A 392 17.60 -5.12 9.87
CA LEU A 392 17.50 -4.00 10.80
C LEU A 392 17.52 -4.48 12.25
N VAL A 393 16.80 -5.55 12.58
CA VAL A 393 16.75 -6.18 13.91
C VAL A 393 18.10 -6.79 14.28
N ALA A 394 18.74 -7.48 13.35
CA ALA A 394 20.07 -8.05 13.57
C ALA A 394 21.11 -6.96 13.83
N GLY A 395 21.13 -5.91 13.01
CA GLY A 395 22.00 -4.75 13.21
C GLY A 395 21.71 -4.01 14.52
N GLY A 396 20.42 -3.74 14.80
CA GLY A 396 19.96 -3.13 16.05
C GLY A 396 20.31 -3.94 17.28
N GLY A 397 20.16 -5.27 17.23
CA GLY A 397 20.53 -6.18 18.31
C GLY A 397 22.03 -6.18 18.60
N ILE A 398 22.87 -6.10 17.55
CA ILE A 398 24.32 -5.94 17.70
C ILE A 398 24.65 -4.60 18.39
N LEU A 399 24.11 -3.50 17.87
CA LEU A 399 24.35 -2.15 18.41
C LEU A 399 23.87 -2.04 19.87
N ALA A 400 22.67 -2.53 20.16
CA ALA A 400 22.11 -2.53 21.51
C ALA A 400 22.90 -3.41 22.49
N GLY A 401 23.53 -4.49 22.00
CA GLY A 401 24.39 -5.36 22.79
C GLY A 401 25.79 -4.81 23.07
N LEU A 402 26.31 -3.92 22.20
CA LEU A 402 27.65 -3.36 22.36
C LEU A 402 27.80 -2.56 23.66
N TYR A 403 26.87 -1.63 23.95
CA TYR A 403 26.98 -0.79 25.12
C TYR A 403 26.99 -1.57 26.43
N PRO A 404 26.04 -2.48 26.72
CA PRO A 404 26.09 -3.35 27.89
C PRO A 404 27.35 -4.25 27.93
N ALA A 405 27.80 -4.75 26.78
CA ALA A 405 29.00 -5.60 26.72
C ALA A 405 30.26 -4.86 27.17
N PHE A 406 30.46 -3.62 26.69
CA PHE A 406 31.58 -2.80 27.14
C PHE A 406 31.42 -2.39 28.59
N TYR A 407 30.23 -1.99 29.02
CA TYR A 407 29.95 -1.58 30.39
C TYR A 407 30.25 -2.72 31.42
N ILE A 408 29.69 -3.91 31.17
CA ILE A 408 29.81 -5.04 32.10
C ILE A 408 31.28 -5.58 32.15
N THR A 409 32.00 -5.56 31.02
CA THR A 409 33.38 -6.04 30.98
C THR A 409 34.39 -5.02 31.47
N SER A 410 34.06 -3.77 31.71
CA SER A 410 34.99 -2.76 32.25
C SER A 410 35.27 -2.89 33.75
N PHE A 411 34.46 -3.65 34.48
CA PHE A 411 34.63 -3.82 35.91
C PHE A 411 35.86 -4.70 36.24
N PRO A 412 36.76 -4.23 37.15
CA PRO A 412 37.92 -5.01 37.59
C PRO A 412 37.48 -6.20 38.48
N PRO A 413 38.19 -7.34 38.39
CA PRO A 413 37.81 -8.56 39.10
C PRO A 413 37.72 -8.42 40.63
N VAL A 414 38.54 -7.55 41.23
CA VAL A 414 38.59 -7.32 42.68
C VAL A 414 37.30 -6.74 43.24
N MET A 415 36.58 -5.90 42.49
CA MET A 415 35.33 -5.27 42.97
C MET A 415 34.18 -6.26 43.11
N ALA A 416 34.14 -7.31 42.32
CA ALA A 416 33.03 -8.28 42.33
C ALA A 416 33.16 -9.34 43.46
N LEU A 417 34.34 -9.45 44.10
CA LEU A 417 34.57 -10.33 45.24
C LEU A 417 34.13 -9.68 46.56
N ASN A 418 34.03 -8.35 46.66
CA ASN A 418 33.55 -7.65 47.82
C ASN A 418 32.02 -7.60 47.87
N LYS A 419 31.39 -7.96 49.00
CA LYS A 419 29.95 -8.08 49.23
C LYS A 419 29.16 -6.74 49.08
N SER A 420 29.81 -5.59 48.82
CA SER A 420 29.21 -4.25 48.78
C SER A 420 29.15 -3.68 47.35
N PHE A 421 28.63 -4.44 46.38
CA PHE A 421 28.40 -3.90 45.05
C PHE A 421 27.11 -3.10 45.04
N THR A 422 27.19 -1.76 45.23
CA THR A 422 26.10 -0.82 45.04
C THR A 422 26.22 -0.17 43.67
N LEU A 423 25.10 -0.06 42.96
CA LEU A 423 25.02 0.68 41.69
C LEU A 423 25.53 2.12 41.90
N SER A 424 26.33 2.62 40.98
CA SER A 424 26.70 4.03 40.91
C SER A 424 25.45 4.90 40.89
N ASP A 425 25.45 6.07 41.52
CA ASP A 425 24.32 6.99 41.55
C ASP A 425 23.84 7.40 40.14
N ARG A 426 24.71 7.38 39.14
CA ARG A 426 24.31 7.57 37.72
C ARG A 426 23.44 6.42 37.19
N ALA A 427 23.67 5.18 37.61
CA ALA A 427 22.83 4.05 37.20
C ALA A 427 21.49 4.02 37.93
N LYS A 428 21.45 4.50 39.20
CA LYS A 428 20.18 4.68 39.94
C LYS A 428 19.31 5.75 39.34
N ASN A 429 19.87 6.87 38.88
CA ASN A 429 19.11 7.95 38.22
C ASN A 429 18.55 7.53 36.86
N CYS A 430 19.25 6.65 36.13
CA CYS A 430 18.72 6.11 34.87
C CYS A 430 17.52 5.16 35.08
N LEU A 431 17.47 4.45 36.22
CA LEU A 431 16.37 3.54 36.59
C LEU A 431 15.15 4.26 37.16
N LEU A 432 15.29 5.52 37.66
CA LEU A 432 14.21 6.31 38.24
C LEU A 432 13.37 7.06 37.17
N TYR A 433 13.83 7.15 35.91
CA TYR A 433 13.15 7.80 34.80
C TYR A 433 12.56 6.82 33.76
N THR A 434 12.55 5.54 34.01
CA THR A 434 11.83 4.49 33.26
C THR A 434 10.74 3.86 34.12
#